data_fed0aa8084e0f3bb11733414188a46cb
#
_entry.id   fed0aa8084e0f3bb11733414188a46cb
#
_cell.length_a   1.000
_cell.length_b   1.000
_cell.length_c   1.000
_cell.angle_alpha   90.00
_cell.angle_beta   90.00
_cell.angle_gamma   90.00
#
_symmetry.space_group_name_H-M   'P 1'
#
loop_
_entity.id
_entity.type
_entity.pdbx_description
1 polymer ?
#
loop_
_entity_poly.entity_id
_entity_poly.type
_entity_poly.pdbx_seq_one_letter_code
_entity_poly.pdbx_strand_id
1 'polypeptide(L)'
;MTSLAARLARPEILALPPVDIAAQGNEAFGADAIKLDANESPFAPLVEGALAAGANRYPEPQPARLRQPMAALYGVAPDNLLVTRGGDDAIDILIRSFCRPGTDAVAICPPTFSAYAQFARVQGARLIEVPLDSNFDFDAEALVAAAQSDPSLKLAFLCSPNNPTGNLIDPADIVRVAEVLPGTIIVLDEAYLEFSDVPSLAGEAARRDNLVVLKTLSKAYGLAGARVGGAIGNAELIALIARALPPYPLPTLSIEAALATLSPSRRPLHAERIRSIKAERERLSARLAASPVVRSVRSGGGNFLFLEVDDPEAMANKLHALGIRVRFRPSAAPGGVRLTIGTAAENEAVLAAFGVATTEKPGRRAEVVRDTKETKIAVAVDLDRAAPRCVDTGVPFFDHMLDQVAAHGGFALTLACEGDLDIDAHHSLEDCAIAFGSELSRALADRSGIGRFGFSLPMDETEAHVLIDLSGRPYSVFDGEFAASHIGAYPTEMTRHVFRSLADSMRAAIHVRVVGDNDHHKTEACFKAFGRALRQAVARDGDALPSTKGVL
;
A
#
# COMPACT_ATOMS: atom_id res chain seq x y z
N MET A 1 23.78 -42.45 13.39
CA MET A 1 22.62 -43.17 12.81
C MET A 1 21.70 -42.11 12.21
N THR A 2 21.35 -42.21 10.94
CA THR A 2 20.34 -41.32 10.30
C THR A 2 19.00 -41.53 10.98
N SER A 3 18.30 -40.43 11.31
CA SER A 3 16.97 -40.48 11.93
C SER A 3 15.96 -41.23 11.06
N LEU A 4 14.90 -41.76 11.65
CA LEU A 4 13.83 -42.41 10.90
C LEU A 4 13.23 -41.42 9.86
N ALA A 5 13.03 -40.15 10.23
CA ALA A 5 12.54 -39.13 9.37
C ALA A 5 13.44 -38.92 8.13
N ALA A 6 14.77 -38.85 8.32
CA ALA A 6 15.71 -38.72 7.22
C ALA A 6 15.74 -39.93 6.28
N ARG A 7 15.44 -41.15 6.80
CA ARG A 7 15.35 -42.37 5.97
C ARG A 7 14.06 -42.43 5.16
N LEU A 8 12.98 -41.83 5.65
CA LEU A 8 11.67 -41.85 5.01
C LEU A 8 11.45 -40.63 4.11
N ALA A 9 12.23 -39.56 4.30
CA ALA A 9 12.13 -38.37 3.49
C ALA A 9 12.60 -38.63 2.05
N ARG A 10 11.95 -37.98 1.11
CA ARG A 10 12.37 -37.99 -0.31
C ARG A 10 13.76 -37.40 -0.45
N PRO A 11 14.64 -37.95 -1.32
CA PRO A 11 15.98 -37.40 -1.55
C PRO A 11 16.00 -35.91 -1.89
N GLU A 12 15.01 -35.43 -2.66
CA GLU A 12 14.88 -34.04 -3.06
C GLU A 12 14.63 -33.11 -1.85
N ILE A 13 13.86 -33.59 -0.87
CA ILE A 13 13.60 -32.83 0.38
C ILE A 13 14.87 -32.78 1.25
N LEU A 14 15.60 -33.90 1.35
CA LEU A 14 16.86 -33.93 2.11
C LEU A 14 17.95 -33.03 1.50
N ALA A 15 17.91 -32.84 0.19
CA ALA A 15 18.85 -31.97 -0.53
C ALA A 15 18.50 -30.49 -0.44
N LEU A 16 17.31 -30.12 0.05
CA LEU A 16 16.92 -28.70 0.16
C LEU A 16 17.72 -28.01 1.28
N PRO A 17 18.26 -26.80 1.01
CA PRO A 17 18.78 -25.96 2.08
C PRO A 17 17.63 -25.54 3.02
N PRO A 18 17.93 -25.18 4.27
CA PRO A 18 16.94 -24.55 5.14
C PRO A 18 16.30 -23.34 4.44
N VAL A 19 14.99 -23.16 4.64
CA VAL A 19 14.28 -22.02 4.04
C VAL A 19 14.80 -20.73 4.68
N ASP A 20 15.42 -19.88 3.87
CA ASP A 20 15.85 -18.55 4.30
C ASP A 20 14.68 -17.56 4.14
N ILE A 21 13.93 -17.37 5.21
CA ILE A 21 12.83 -16.40 5.27
C ILE A 21 13.26 -15.12 6.00
N ALA A 22 12.74 -13.98 5.54
CA ALA A 22 13.06 -12.68 6.13
C ALA A 22 12.71 -12.59 7.63
N ALA A 23 11.69 -13.33 8.07
CA ALA A 23 11.25 -13.36 9.47
C ALA A 23 12.15 -14.20 10.41
N GLN A 24 13.08 -15.01 9.89
CA GLN A 24 14.03 -15.73 10.73
C GLN A 24 15.03 -14.74 11.34
N GLY A 25 15.19 -14.80 12.66
CA GLY A 25 16.07 -13.89 13.41
C GLY A 25 15.36 -12.68 14.04
N ASN A 26 14.03 -12.68 14.11
CA ASN A 26 13.28 -11.66 14.87
C ASN A 26 13.75 -11.53 16.33
N GLU A 27 14.27 -12.62 16.92
CA GLU A 27 14.81 -12.62 18.29
C GLU A 27 16.14 -11.87 18.41
N ALA A 28 16.91 -11.74 17.32
CA ALA A 28 18.17 -11.00 17.30
C ALA A 28 17.97 -9.48 17.20
N PHE A 29 16.79 -9.02 16.78
CA PHE A 29 16.41 -7.62 16.69
C PHE A 29 15.37 -7.33 17.78
N GLY A 30 15.52 -6.24 18.51
CA GLY A 30 14.50 -5.80 19.48
C GLY A 30 13.15 -5.47 18.81
N ALA A 31 12.14 -5.24 19.62
CA ALA A 31 10.79 -4.90 19.14
C ALA A 31 10.76 -3.63 18.26
N ASP A 32 11.71 -2.72 18.46
CA ASP A 32 11.82 -1.43 17.78
C ASP A 32 12.68 -1.47 16.49
N ALA A 33 13.02 -2.66 15.99
CA ALA A 33 13.83 -2.79 14.78
C ALA A 33 13.10 -2.28 13.54
N ILE A 34 13.79 -1.49 12.72
CA ILE A 34 13.30 -1.02 11.41
C ILE A 34 13.37 -2.19 10.41
N LYS A 35 12.23 -2.70 9.96
CA LYS A 35 12.08 -3.89 9.11
C LYS A 35 11.96 -3.52 7.64
N LEU A 36 13.08 -3.51 6.90
CA LEU A 36 13.14 -3.17 5.48
C LEU A 36 13.65 -4.32 4.60
N ASP A 37 13.43 -5.56 5.03
CA ASP A 37 13.98 -6.77 4.42
C ASP A 37 12.95 -7.64 3.66
N ALA A 38 11.65 -7.38 3.86
CA ALA A 38 10.58 -8.23 3.33
C ALA A 38 9.62 -7.52 2.36
N ASN A 39 9.91 -6.28 1.97
CA ASN A 39 9.06 -5.47 1.07
C ASN A 39 7.61 -5.37 1.58
N GLU A 40 7.45 -5.31 2.90
CA GLU A 40 6.15 -5.10 3.53
C GLU A 40 5.73 -3.65 3.37
N SER A 41 4.42 -3.39 3.43
CA SER A 41 3.93 -2.01 3.48
C SER A 41 4.33 -1.38 4.81
N PRO A 42 4.83 -0.13 4.83
CA PRO A 42 5.07 0.57 6.10
C PRO A 42 3.76 0.99 6.80
N PHE A 43 2.61 0.79 6.14
CA PHE A 43 1.30 1.11 6.67
C PHE A 43 0.61 -0.13 7.23
N ALA A 44 -0.04 0.01 8.39
CA ALA A 44 -0.93 -1.02 8.91
C ALA A 44 -2.08 -1.31 7.93
N PRO A 45 -2.63 -2.54 7.93
CA PRO A 45 -3.81 -2.85 7.13
C PRO A 45 -5.00 -1.97 7.53
N LEU A 46 -5.86 -1.65 6.56
CA LEU A 46 -7.06 -0.84 6.77
C LEU A 46 -8.21 -1.73 7.29
N VAL A 47 -8.03 -2.28 8.50
CA VAL A 47 -9.00 -3.18 9.13
C VAL A 47 -9.21 -2.73 10.58
N GLU A 48 -10.47 -2.48 10.94
CA GLU A 48 -10.91 -2.31 12.32
C GLU A 48 -12.01 -3.31 12.66
N GLY A 49 -12.21 -3.56 13.96
CA GLY A 49 -13.34 -4.32 14.48
C GLY A 49 -13.10 -5.81 14.70
N ALA A 50 -14.14 -6.50 15.14
CA ALA A 50 -14.09 -7.87 15.61
C ALA A 50 -13.89 -8.86 14.46
N LEU A 51 -12.67 -9.26 14.21
CA LEU A 51 -12.29 -10.39 13.34
C LEU A 51 -12.86 -11.75 13.82
N ALA A 52 -13.70 -11.74 14.85
CA ALA A 52 -14.17 -12.94 15.54
C ALA A 52 -15.44 -13.56 14.95
N ALA A 53 -16.22 -12.84 14.16
CA ALA A 53 -17.50 -13.35 13.65
C ALA A 53 -17.29 -14.50 12.65
N GLY A 54 -17.74 -15.69 12.99
CA GLY A 54 -17.73 -16.87 12.11
C GLY A 54 -16.41 -17.65 12.08
N ALA A 55 -15.40 -17.31 12.89
CA ALA A 55 -14.13 -18.05 12.95
C ALA A 55 -14.26 -19.50 13.40
N ASN A 56 -15.40 -19.90 13.96
CA ASN A 56 -15.75 -21.26 14.35
C ASN A 56 -16.34 -22.12 13.21
N ARG A 57 -16.45 -21.57 12.00
CA ARG A 57 -16.97 -22.26 10.81
C ARG A 57 -15.92 -22.27 9.70
N TYR A 58 -15.91 -23.34 8.92
CA TYR A 58 -15.12 -23.37 7.70
C TYR A 58 -15.66 -22.34 6.70
N PRO A 59 -14.81 -21.52 6.09
CA PRO A 59 -15.23 -20.65 4.99
C PRO A 59 -15.47 -21.45 3.72
N GLU A 60 -16.15 -20.84 2.75
CA GLU A 60 -16.21 -21.41 1.40
C GLU A 60 -14.80 -21.55 0.81
N PRO A 61 -14.49 -22.61 0.04
CA PRO A 61 -13.18 -22.80 -0.58
C PRO A 61 -12.74 -21.62 -1.46
N GLN A 62 -13.68 -21.03 -2.20
CA GLN A 62 -13.51 -19.84 -3.03
C GLN A 62 -14.65 -18.85 -2.73
N PRO A 63 -14.58 -18.10 -1.61
CA PRO A 63 -15.72 -17.28 -1.18
C PRO A 63 -16.10 -16.25 -2.23
N ALA A 64 -17.34 -16.34 -2.75
CA ALA A 64 -17.83 -15.43 -3.79
C ALA A 64 -17.73 -13.97 -3.35
N ARG A 65 -18.00 -13.68 -2.06
CA ARG A 65 -17.92 -12.35 -1.47
C ARG A 65 -16.50 -11.75 -1.49
N LEU A 66 -15.43 -12.57 -1.53
CA LEU A 66 -14.05 -12.12 -1.68
C LEU A 66 -13.61 -12.15 -3.14
N ARG A 67 -13.97 -13.20 -3.89
CA ARG A 67 -13.57 -13.38 -5.28
C ARG A 67 -14.10 -12.26 -6.18
N GLN A 68 -15.36 -11.82 -5.97
CA GLN A 68 -15.95 -10.74 -6.74
C GLN A 68 -15.22 -9.39 -6.61
N PRO A 69 -14.99 -8.84 -5.41
CA PRO A 69 -14.26 -7.56 -5.29
C PRO A 69 -12.79 -7.66 -5.72
N MET A 70 -12.13 -8.83 -5.55
CA MET A 70 -10.78 -9.03 -6.09
C MET A 70 -10.77 -9.08 -7.62
N ALA A 71 -11.71 -9.78 -8.25
CA ALA A 71 -11.85 -9.82 -9.70
C ALA A 71 -12.14 -8.41 -10.28
N ALA A 72 -13.02 -7.65 -9.64
CA ALA A 72 -13.29 -6.26 -9.99
C ALA A 72 -12.05 -5.35 -9.84
N LEU A 73 -11.24 -5.55 -8.78
CA LEU A 73 -9.99 -4.83 -8.59
C LEU A 73 -9.02 -5.04 -9.76
N TYR A 74 -8.95 -6.26 -10.28
CA TYR A 74 -8.02 -6.61 -11.36
C TYR A 74 -8.64 -6.52 -12.76
N GLY A 75 -9.91 -6.10 -12.87
CA GLY A 75 -10.60 -5.90 -14.14
C GLY A 75 -10.91 -7.19 -14.91
N VAL A 76 -11.14 -8.30 -14.21
CA VAL A 76 -11.44 -9.60 -14.80
C VAL A 76 -12.78 -10.18 -14.28
N ALA A 77 -13.31 -11.21 -14.95
CA ALA A 77 -14.47 -11.94 -14.42
C ALA A 77 -14.06 -12.84 -13.24
N PRO A 78 -14.97 -13.11 -12.29
CA PRO A 78 -14.67 -13.97 -11.14
C PRO A 78 -14.15 -15.37 -11.54
N ASP A 79 -14.61 -15.95 -12.64
CA ASP A 79 -14.17 -17.27 -13.09
C ASP A 79 -12.75 -17.28 -13.68
N ASN A 80 -12.18 -16.11 -13.96
CA ASN A 80 -10.79 -15.94 -14.35
C ASN A 80 -9.82 -15.78 -13.16
N LEU A 81 -10.32 -15.84 -11.91
CA LEU A 81 -9.53 -15.64 -10.71
C LEU A 81 -9.65 -16.85 -9.77
N LEU A 82 -8.50 -17.42 -9.39
CA LEU A 82 -8.34 -18.31 -8.26
C LEU A 82 -7.76 -17.56 -7.09
N VAL A 83 -8.50 -17.42 -5.99
CA VAL A 83 -7.98 -16.81 -4.76
C VAL A 83 -7.13 -17.81 -4.00
N THR A 84 -5.93 -17.38 -3.56
CA THR A 84 -4.91 -18.24 -2.94
C THR A 84 -4.35 -17.61 -1.66
N ARG A 85 -3.60 -18.40 -0.86
CA ARG A 85 -2.89 -17.93 0.34
C ARG A 85 -1.63 -17.12 -0.01
N GLY A 86 -1.83 -16.02 -0.76
CA GLY A 86 -0.75 -15.21 -1.33
C GLY A 86 -0.16 -15.81 -2.61
N GLY A 87 0.86 -15.13 -3.17
CA GLY A 87 1.52 -15.57 -4.39
C GLY A 87 2.21 -16.93 -4.28
N ASP A 88 2.80 -17.23 -3.12
CA ASP A 88 3.53 -18.48 -2.89
C ASP A 88 2.64 -19.72 -3.09
N ASP A 89 1.39 -19.67 -2.60
CA ASP A 89 0.43 -20.75 -2.77
C ASP A 89 0.02 -20.92 -4.25
N ALA A 90 -0.12 -19.82 -4.98
CA ALA A 90 -0.38 -19.86 -6.42
C ALA A 90 0.79 -20.48 -7.21
N ILE A 91 2.03 -20.13 -6.87
CA ILE A 91 3.24 -20.73 -7.47
C ILE A 91 3.27 -22.24 -7.22
N ASP A 92 3.08 -22.67 -5.97
CA ASP A 92 3.07 -24.08 -5.58
C ASP A 92 1.97 -24.88 -6.30
N ILE A 93 0.76 -24.34 -6.34
CA ILE A 93 -0.39 -24.96 -7.02
C ILE A 93 -0.12 -25.14 -8.53
N LEU A 94 0.42 -24.11 -9.20
CA LEU A 94 0.77 -24.19 -10.62
C LEU A 94 1.81 -25.29 -10.86
N ILE A 95 2.90 -25.32 -10.10
CA ILE A 95 3.96 -26.30 -10.26
C ILE A 95 3.43 -27.72 -9.98
N ARG A 96 2.64 -27.92 -8.93
CA ARG A 96 2.01 -29.22 -8.63
C ARG A 96 1.02 -29.68 -9.69
N SER A 97 0.31 -28.75 -10.34
CA SER A 97 -0.69 -29.07 -11.34
C SER A 97 -0.07 -29.50 -12.69
N PHE A 98 1.08 -28.92 -13.08
CA PHE A 98 1.63 -29.08 -14.42
C PHE A 98 2.95 -29.85 -14.48
N CYS A 99 3.69 -29.99 -13.36
CA CYS A 99 5.01 -30.58 -13.37
C CYS A 99 5.05 -31.94 -12.66
N ARG A 100 5.32 -33.01 -13.41
CA ARG A 100 5.58 -34.35 -12.88
C ARG A 100 7.02 -34.43 -12.38
N PRO A 101 7.24 -34.98 -11.17
CA PRO A 101 8.57 -35.18 -10.61
C PRO A 101 9.50 -35.94 -11.56
N GLY A 102 10.74 -35.47 -11.69
CA GLY A 102 11.78 -36.11 -12.48
C GLY A 102 11.59 -36.04 -14.01
N THR A 103 10.46 -35.54 -14.50
CA THR A 103 10.11 -35.53 -15.93
C THR A 103 9.99 -34.12 -16.49
N ASP A 104 9.16 -33.30 -15.88
CA ASP A 104 8.83 -31.97 -16.41
C ASP A 104 9.76 -30.89 -15.82
N ALA A 105 9.87 -29.76 -16.51
CA ALA A 105 10.77 -28.67 -16.15
C ALA A 105 10.02 -27.35 -15.91
N VAL A 106 10.66 -26.50 -15.10
CA VAL A 106 10.26 -25.10 -14.82
C VAL A 106 11.40 -24.18 -15.22
N ALA A 107 11.13 -23.14 -16.00
CA ALA A 107 12.11 -22.09 -16.31
C ALA A 107 11.96 -20.90 -15.35
N ILE A 108 13.10 -20.32 -14.98
CA ILE A 108 13.21 -19.09 -14.20
C ILE A 108 14.31 -18.19 -14.78
N CYS A 109 14.23 -16.88 -14.52
CA CYS A 109 15.20 -15.89 -15.01
C CYS A 109 15.98 -15.25 -13.84
N PRO A 110 17.02 -15.93 -13.28
CA PRO A 110 17.79 -15.38 -12.15
C PRO A 110 18.65 -14.18 -12.56
N PRO A 111 18.92 -13.24 -11.61
CA PRO A 111 18.43 -13.20 -10.24
C PRO A 111 16.94 -12.85 -10.18
N THR A 112 16.13 -13.69 -9.56
CA THR A 112 14.69 -13.50 -9.42
C THR A 112 14.18 -14.03 -8.09
N PHE A 113 12.87 -14.05 -7.87
CA PHE A 113 12.28 -14.53 -6.64
C PHE A 113 12.57 -16.01 -6.41
N SER A 114 13.28 -16.29 -5.32
CA SER A 114 13.81 -17.64 -5.04
C SER A 114 12.76 -18.73 -4.81
N ALA A 115 11.51 -18.35 -4.53
CA ALA A 115 10.44 -19.31 -4.29
C ALA A 115 10.11 -20.15 -5.54
N TYR A 116 10.29 -19.61 -6.75
CA TYR A 116 10.06 -20.38 -7.98
C TYR A 116 10.96 -21.62 -8.01
N ALA A 117 12.27 -21.43 -7.82
CA ALA A 117 13.22 -22.53 -7.76
C ALA A 117 12.93 -23.46 -6.56
N GLN A 118 12.57 -22.89 -5.41
CA GLN A 118 12.28 -23.66 -4.20
C GLN A 118 11.09 -24.61 -4.42
N PHE A 119 9.97 -24.11 -4.90
CA PHE A 119 8.79 -24.93 -5.16
C PHE A 119 9.01 -25.96 -6.29
N ALA A 120 9.76 -25.59 -7.34
CA ALA A 120 10.15 -26.55 -8.38
C ALA A 120 10.97 -27.72 -7.80
N ARG A 121 11.96 -27.43 -6.94
CA ARG A 121 12.77 -28.47 -6.27
C ARG A 121 11.94 -29.33 -5.29
N VAL A 122 11.03 -28.71 -4.52
CA VAL A 122 10.11 -29.44 -3.61
C VAL A 122 9.25 -30.42 -4.40
N GLN A 123 8.76 -30.00 -5.58
CA GLN A 123 7.99 -30.87 -6.46
C GLN A 123 8.86 -31.96 -7.13
N GLY A 124 10.17 -31.78 -7.19
CA GLY A 124 11.08 -32.65 -7.94
C GLY A 124 11.03 -32.35 -9.45
N ALA A 125 10.60 -31.16 -9.85
CA ALA A 125 10.67 -30.69 -11.23
C ALA A 125 12.10 -30.25 -11.57
N ARG A 126 12.53 -30.43 -12.84
CA ARG A 126 13.81 -29.92 -13.30
C ARG A 126 13.75 -28.41 -13.41
N LEU A 127 14.88 -27.76 -13.13
CA LEU A 127 15.00 -26.30 -13.22
C LEU A 127 15.82 -25.94 -14.47
N ILE A 128 15.29 -25.04 -15.27
CA ILE A 128 15.99 -24.41 -16.41
C ILE A 128 16.22 -22.95 -16.03
N GLU A 129 17.47 -22.55 -15.89
CA GLU A 129 17.85 -21.19 -15.58
C GLU A 129 18.20 -20.43 -16.87
N VAL A 130 17.48 -19.34 -17.14
CA VAL A 130 17.73 -18.39 -18.23
C VAL A 130 18.10 -17.06 -17.58
N PRO A 131 19.40 -16.82 -17.30
CA PRO A 131 19.81 -15.65 -16.53
C PRO A 131 19.41 -14.34 -17.22
N LEU A 132 19.06 -13.34 -16.42
CA LEU A 132 18.95 -11.96 -16.87
C LEU A 132 20.33 -11.46 -17.37
N ASP A 133 20.35 -10.46 -18.22
CA ASP A 133 21.61 -9.89 -18.72
C ASP A 133 22.40 -9.13 -17.65
N SER A 134 23.52 -8.51 -18.01
CA SER A 134 24.36 -7.72 -17.11
C SER A 134 23.68 -6.49 -16.52
N ASN A 135 22.59 -6.01 -17.12
CA ASN A 135 21.74 -4.93 -16.65
C ASN A 135 20.53 -5.43 -15.85
N PHE A 136 20.43 -6.76 -15.68
CA PHE A 136 19.26 -7.46 -15.14
C PHE A 136 18.01 -7.30 -16.01
N ASP A 137 18.18 -7.12 -17.31
CA ASP A 137 17.06 -7.06 -18.23
C ASP A 137 16.73 -8.48 -18.75
N PHE A 138 15.45 -8.68 -19.02
CA PHE A 138 14.92 -9.96 -19.51
C PHE A 138 15.26 -10.18 -20.99
N ASP A 139 15.78 -11.36 -21.29
CA ASP A 139 16.06 -11.81 -22.65
C ASP A 139 14.97 -12.81 -23.12
N ALA A 140 14.02 -12.30 -23.88
CA ALA A 140 12.92 -13.09 -24.42
C ALA A 140 13.39 -14.16 -25.41
N GLU A 141 14.40 -13.89 -26.24
CA GLU A 141 14.94 -14.83 -27.24
C GLU A 141 15.67 -16.00 -26.53
N ALA A 142 16.41 -15.71 -25.47
CA ALA A 142 17.06 -16.75 -24.67
C ALA A 142 16.03 -17.69 -24.02
N LEU A 143 14.91 -17.16 -23.51
CA LEU A 143 13.84 -17.99 -22.97
C LEU A 143 13.17 -18.84 -24.06
N VAL A 144 12.88 -18.27 -25.22
CA VAL A 144 12.30 -19.00 -26.35
C VAL A 144 13.24 -20.13 -26.79
N ALA A 145 14.53 -19.85 -26.95
CA ALA A 145 15.52 -20.85 -27.31
C ALA A 145 15.63 -22.00 -26.30
N ALA A 146 15.63 -21.66 -24.98
CA ALA A 146 15.63 -22.65 -23.91
C ALA A 146 14.39 -23.55 -23.95
N ALA A 147 13.21 -22.96 -24.16
CA ALA A 147 11.95 -23.70 -24.25
C ALA A 147 11.89 -24.63 -25.50
N GLN A 148 12.39 -24.15 -26.62
CA GLN A 148 12.43 -24.94 -27.84
C GLN A 148 13.43 -26.11 -27.76
N SER A 149 14.50 -25.95 -26.97
CA SER A 149 15.51 -27.00 -26.78
C SER A 149 15.06 -28.09 -25.78
N ASP A 150 14.05 -27.82 -24.96
CA ASP A 150 13.59 -28.77 -23.93
C ASP A 150 12.04 -28.89 -23.93
N PRO A 151 11.48 -29.87 -24.63
CA PRO A 151 10.03 -30.08 -24.70
C PRO A 151 9.36 -30.45 -23.37
N SER A 152 10.13 -30.74 -22.33
CA SER A 152 9.61 -31.01 -21.00
C SER A 152 9.28 -29.74 -20.21
N LEU A 153 9.65 -28.56 -20.70
CA LEU A 153 9.32 -27.28 -20.08
C LEU A 153 7.79 -27.05 -20.08
N LYS A 154 7.22 -26.93 -18.89
CA LYS A 154 5.77 -26.72 -18.69
C LYS A 154 5.44 -25.32 -18.23
N LEU A 155 6.28 -24.73 -17.38
CA LEU A 155 6.06 -23.43 -16.78
C LEU A 155 7.30 -22.54 -16.93
N ALA A 156 7.12 -21.28 -17.28
CA ALA A 156 8.17 -20.26 -17.22
C ALA A 156 7.72 -19.11 -16.33
N PHE A 157 8.43 -18.86 -15.23
CA PHE A 157 8.14 -17.78 -14.30
C PHE A 157 8.89 -16.51 -14.67
N LEU A 158 8.15 -15.44 -14.90
CA LEU A 158 8.62 -14.08 -15.14
C LEU A 158 8.17 -13.18 -14.00
N CYS A 159 9.06 -12.39 -13.44
CA CYS A 159 8.74 -11.46 -12.34
C CYS A 159 8.86 -10.01 -12.86
N SER A 160 7.76 -9.28 -12.89
CA SER A 160 7.75 -7.88 -13.36
C SER A 160 6.78 -7.03 -12.53
N PRO A 161 7.29 -6.10 -11.73
CA PRO A 161 8.69 -5.75 -11.42
C PRO A 161 9.49 -6.89 -10.78
N ASN A 162 10.73 -7.09 -11.23
CA ASN A 162 11.54 -8.21 -10.74
C ASN A 162 12.02 -8.00 -9.30
N ASN A 163 12.01 -9.04 -8.53
CA ASN A 163 12.59 -9.10 -7.18
C ASN A 163 13.87 -9.97 -7.23
N PRO A 164 15.11 -9.41 -7.02
CA PRO A 164 15.35 -8.19 -6.22
C PRO A 164 15.66 -6.91 -7.02
N THR A 165 15.79 -6.94 -8.32
CA THR A 165 16.43 -5.87 -9.10
C THR A 165 15.51 -4.69 -9.45
N GLY A 166 14.19 -4.91 -9.42
CA GLY A 166 13.19 -3.89 -9.73
C GLY A 166 12.89 -3.70 -11.22
N ASN A 167 13.65 -4.34 -12.13
CA ASN A 167 13.45 -4.20 -13.57
C ASN A 167 12.03 -4.58 -13.99
N LEU A 168 11.55 -3.91 -15.02
CA LEU A 168 10.26 -4.18 -15.65
C LEU A 168 10.50 -4.92 -16.96
N ILE A 169 9.62 -5.85 -17.29
CA ILE A 169 9.57 -6.50 -18.61
C ILE A 169 8.52 -5.76 -19.44
N ASP A 170 8.82 -5.49 -20.71
CA ASP A 170 7.84 -4.93 -21.64
C ASP A 170 6.65 -5.91 -21.76
N PRO A 171 5.41 -5.47 -21.52
CA PRO A 171 4.23 -6.30 -21.73
C PRO A 171 4.15 -6.93 -23.11
N ALA A 172 4.63 -6.26 -24.16
CA ALA A 172 4.67 -6.79 -25.52
C ALA A 172 5.58 -8.01 -25.66
N ASP A 173 6.72 -8.02 -24.96
CA ASP A 173 7.64 -9.18 -24.97
C ASP A 173 7.00 -10.39 -24.26
N ILE A 174 6.29 -10.17 -23.16
CA ILE A 174 5.59 -11.26 -22.45
C ILE A 174 4.53 -11.89 -23.34
N VAL A 175 3.73 -11.05 -24.00
CA VAL A 175 2.70 -11.51 -24.95
C VAL A 175 3.32 -12.26 -26.10
N ARG A 176 4.40 -11.75 -26.69
CA ARG A 176 5.14 -12.39 -27.78
C ARG A 176 5.70 -13.76 -27.36
N VAL A 177 6.29 -13.86 -26.17
CA VAL A 177 6.78 -15.14 -25.64
C VAL A 177 5.65 -16.15 -25.48
N ALA A 178 4.49 -15.74 -24.96
CA ALA A 178 3.33 -16.61 -24.84
C ALA A 178 2.80 -17.08 -26.21
N GLU A 179 2.86 -16.24 -27.25
CA GLU A 179 2.46 -16.59 -28.62
C GLU A 179 3.43 -17.61 -29.28
N VAL A 180 4.72 -17.42 -29.07
CA VAL A 180 5.76 -18.28 -29.66
C VAL A 180 5.86 -19.64 -28.95
N LEU A 181 5.46 -19.71 -27.66
CA LEU A 181 5.54 -20.90 -26.83
C LEU A 181 4.16 -21.45 -26.43
N PRO A 182 3.30 -21.87 -27.37
CA PRO A 182 1.93 -22.31 -27.05
C PRO A 182 1.86 -23.58 -26.18
N GLY A 183 2.95 -24.33 -26.06
CA GLY A 183 3.06 -25.53 -25.21
C GLY A 183 3.59 -25.27 -23.80
N THR A 184 3.92 -24.03 -23.47
CA THR A 184 4.45 -23.62 -22.15
C THR A 184 3.53 -22.58 -21.54
N ILE A 185 3.19 -22.73 -20.26
CA ILE A 185 2.44 -21.72 -19.53
C ILE A 185 3.43 -20.66 -19.02
N ILE A 186 3.23 -19.42 -19.46
CA ILE A 186 3.97 -18.25 -18.97
C ILE A 186 3.26 -17.74 -17.71
N VAL A 187 3.98 -17.71 -16.60
CA VAL A 187 3.50 -17.23 -15.32
C VAL A 187 4.15 -15.89 -15.01
N LEU A 188 3.40 -14.82 -15.14
CA LEU A 188 3.85 -13.46 -14.87
C LEU A 188 3.50 -13.09 -13.42
N ASP A 189 4.51 -12.87 -12.60
CA ASP A 189 4.34 -12.41 -11.21
C ASP A 189 4.34 -10.87 -11.16
N GLU A 190 3.16 -10.32 -10.94
CA GLU A 190 2.91 -8.89 -10.83
C GLU A 190 2.77 -8.43 -9.36
N ALA A 191 3.40 -9.09 -8.41
CA ALA A 191 3.26 -8.78 -6.98
C ALA A 191 3.60 -7.34 -6.58
N TYR A 192 4.33 -6.62 -7.41
CA TYR A 192 4.78 -5.24 -7.16
C TYR A 192 4.25 -4.23 -8.19
N LEU A 193 3.44 -4.67 -9.15
CA LEU A 193 3.08 -3.85 -10.32
C LEU A 193 2.35 -2.55 -9.96
N GLU A 194 1.59 -2.53 -8.85
CA GLU A 194 0.88 -1.35 -8.37
C GLU A 194 1.81 -0.14 -8.09
N PHE A 195 3.12 -0.39 -7.89
CA PHE A 195 4.13 0.67 -7.69
C PHE A 195 4.78 1.15 -8.99
N SER A 196 4.36 0.64 -10.15
CA SER A 196 4.79 1.07 -11.49
C SER A 196 3.67 1.80 -12.23
N ASP A 197 3.99 2.27 -13.45
CA ASP A 197 3.00 2.86 -14.36
C ASP A 197 2.70 1.92 -15.55
N VAL A 198 3.23 0.69 -15.50
CA VAL A 198 3.02 -0.33 -16.53
C VAL A 198 1.64 -0.98 -16.32
N PRO A 199 0.84 -1.14 -17.38
CA PRO A 199 -0.46 -1.78 -17.28
C PRO A 199 -0.33 -3.27 -16.96
N SER A 200 -1.29 -3.81 -16.16
CA SER A 200 -1.38 -5.24 -15.86
C SER A 200 -1.79 -6.05 -17.09
N LEU A 201 -1.20 -7.23 -17.22
CA LEU A 201 -1.62 -8.23 -18.22
C LEU A 201 -2.74 -9.16 -17.73
N ALA A 202 -3.40 -8.85 -16.62
CA ALA A 202 -4.52 -9.66 -16.10
C ALA A 202 -5.64 -9.86 -17.14
N GLY A 203 -6.00 -8.81 -17.89
CA GLY A 203 -6.98 -8.90 -18.97
C GLY A 203 -6.53 -9.77 -20.14
N GLU A 204 -5.24 -9.80 -20.47
CA GLU A 204 -4.67 -10.70 -21.48
C GLU A 204 -4.66 -12.15 -20.99
N ALA A 205 -4.24 -12.38 -19.74
CA ALA A 205 -4.24 -13.70 -19.13
C ALA A 205 -5.64 -14.33 -19.11
N ALA A 206 -6.67 -13.54 -18.84
CA ALA A 206 -8.06 -14.01 -18.85
C ALA A 206 -8.52 -14.54 -20.23
N ARG A 207 -7.84 -14.18 -21.32
CA ARG A 207 -8.21 -14.57 -22.70
C ARG A 207 -7.26 -15.58 -23.35
N ARG A 208 -6.05 -15.77 -22.78
CA ARG A 208 -5.01 -16.64 -23.36
C ARG A 208 -4.95 -17.99 -22.62
N ASP A 209 -4.72 -19.06 -23.37
CA ASP A 209 -4.70 -20.42 -22.81
C ASP A 209 -3.43 -20.72 -22.01
N ASN A 210 -2.36 -19.98 -22.26
CA ASN A 210 -1.04 -20.23 -21.69
C ASN A 210 -0.41 -19.02 -20.98
N LEU A 211 -1.20 -18.07 -20.54
CA LEU A 211 -0.73 -16.95 -19.71
C LEU A 211 -1.45 -16.94 -18.37
N VAL A 212 -0.69 -16.86 -17.29
CA VAL A 212 -1.19 -16.70 -15.93
C VAL A 212 -0.54 -15.48 -15.30
N VAL A 213 -1.33 -14.62 -14.68
CA VAL A 213 -0.84 -13.47 -13.89
C VAL A 213 -1.04 -13.75 -12.41
N LEU A 214 0.01 -13.60 -11.61
CA LEU A 214 -0.07 -13.68 -10.15
C LEU A 214 -0.27 -12.29 -9.57
N LYS A 215 -1.20 -12.20 -8.64
CA LYS A 215 -1.52 -10.97 -7.89
C LYS A 215 -1.53 -11.21 -6.39
N THR A 216 -1.24 -10.19 -5.61
CA THR A 216 -1.24 -10.30 -4.15
C THR A 216 -1.71 -9.03 -3.47
N LEU A 217 -2.40 -9.17 -2.34
CA LEU A 217 -2.71 -8.05 -1.45
C LEU A 217 -1.59 -7.77 -0.44
N SER A 218 -0.51 -8.54 -0.46
CA SER A 218 0.58 -8.46 0.53
C SER A 218 1.36 -7.15 0.48
N LYS A 219 1.52 -6.53 -0.70
CA LYS A 219 2.45 -5.40 -0.89
C LYS A 219 1.71 -4.06 -0.91
N ALA A 220 1.04 -3.73 -2.00
CA ALA A 220 0.35 -2.45 -2.17
C ALA A 220 -0.80 -2.24 -1.16
N TYR A 221 -1.42 -3.33 -0.70
CA TYR A 221 -2.58 -3.29 0.20
C TYR A 221 -2.23 -3.56 1.66
N GLY A 222 -0.94 -3.74 2.01
CA GLY A 222 -0.48 -3.90 3.40
C GLY A 222 -0.92 -5.20 4.09
N LEU A 223 -1.31 -6.23 3.34
CA LEU A 223 -1.85 -7.49 3.87
C LEU A 223 -0.85 -8.66 3.83
N ALA A 224 0.45 -8.39 4.00
CA ALA A 224 1.47 -9.44 4.00
C ALA A 224 1.18 -10.55 5.02
N GLY A 225 0.74 -10.19 6.23
CA GLY A 225 0.37 -11.13 7.29
C GLY A 225 -0.95 -11.87 7.07
N ALA A 226 -1.88 -11.32 6.27
CA ALA A 226 -3.18 -11.95 5.97
C ALA A 226 -3.09 -13.06 4.93
N ARG A 227 -1.99 -13.14 4.16
CA ARG A 227 -1.77 -14.20 3.16
C ARG A 227 -2.90 -14.32 2.14
N VAL A 228 -3.23 -13.24 1.41
CA VAL A 228 -4.25 -13.23 0.35
C VAL A 228 -3.61 -12.80 -0.97
N GLY A 229 -3.87 -13.58 -2.00
CA GLY A 229 -3.43 -13.34 -3.37
C GLY A 229 -4.28 -14.13 -4.35
N GLY A 230 -3.82 -14.25 -5.60
CA GLY A 230 -4.54 -15.03 -6.60
C GLY A 230 -3.76 -15.25 -7.88
N ALA A 231 -4.20 -16.26 -8.63
CA ALA A 231 -3.81 -16.52 -10.00
C ALA A 231 -4.96 -16.11 -10.94
N ILE A 232 -4.62 -15.38 -11.99
CA ILE A 232 -5.54 -14.92 -13.03
C ILE A 232 -5.17 -15.61 -14.34
N GLY A 233 -6.14 -16.21 -15.00
CA GLY A 233 -5.96 -16.92 -16.26
C GLY A 233 -7.30 -17.13 -16.95
N ASN A 234 -7.31 -17.87 -18.07
CA ASN A 234 -8.58 -18.25 -18.64
C ASN A 234 -9.36 -19.20 -17.71
N ALA A 235 -10.67 -19.24 -17.85
CA ALA A 235 -11.57 -19.96 -16.93
C ALA A 235 -11.27 -21.47 -16.87
N GLU A 236 -10.87 -22.09 -17.97
CA GLU A 236 -10.55 -23.53 -18.01
C GLU A 236 -9.26 -23.83 -17.21
N LEU A 237 -8.22 -23.01 -17.40
CA LEU A 237 -6.97 -23.12 -16.68
C LEU A 237 -7.19 -22.90 -15.17
N ILE A 238 -7.95 -21.88 -14.81
CA ILE A 238 -8.31 -21.59 -13.41
C ILE A 238 -9.10 -22.74 -12.79
N ALA A 239 -10.09 -23.28 -13.48
CA ALA A 239 -10.85 -24.44 -13.01
C ALA A 239 -9.98 -25.70 -12.85
N LEU A 240 -8.94 -25.86 -13.69
CA LEU A 240 -8.01 -26.98 -13.60
C LEU A 240 -7.11 -26.86 -12.36
N ILE A 241 -6.46 -25.72 -12.16
CA ILE A 241 -5.53 -25.53 -11.00
C ILE A 241 -6.29 -25.47 -9.68
N ALA A 242 -7.58 -25.09 -9.69
CA ALA A 242 -8.43 -25.14 -8.50
C ALA A 242 -8.58 -26.54 -7.91
N ARG A 243 -8.40 -27.61 -8.72
CA ARG A 243 -8.44 -29.01 -8.26
C ARG A 243 -7.27 -29.37 -7.33
N ALA A 244 -6.20 -28.61 -7.38
CA ALA A 244 -5.02 -28.80 -6.52
C ALA A 244 -5.08 -28.02 -5.20
N LEU A 245 -6.14 -27.22 -5.00
CA LEU A 245 -6.34 -26.48 -3.74
C LEU A 245 -6.70 -27.42 -2.58
N PRO A 246 -6.27 -27.11 -1.35
CA PRO A 246 -6.86 -27.68 -0.14
C PRO A 246 -8.37 -27.33 -0.08
N PRO A 247 -9.19 -28.14 0.64
CA PRO A 247 -10.63 -27.90 0.73
C PRO A 247 -11.02 -26.52 1.28
N TYR A 248 -10.25 -25.97 2.22
CA TYR A 248 -10.50 -24.69 2.89
C TYR A 248 -9.20 -23.87 2.95
N PRO A 249 -8.76 -23.29 1.82
CA PRO A 249 -7.42 -22.72 1.74
C PRO A 249 -7.27 -21.41 2.53
N LEU A 250 -8.34 -20.61 2.64
CA LEU A 250 -8.27 -19.28 3.24
C LEU A 250 -8.88 -19.26 4.64
N PRO A 251 -8.16 -18.77 5.67
CA PRO A 251 -8.74 -18.52 6.99
C PRO A 251 -9.82 -17.42 6.92
N THR A 252 -10.88 -17.56 7.73
CA THR A 252 -11.94 -16.55 7.84
C THR A 252 -11.38 -15.17 8.14
N LEU A 253 -10.42 -15.04 9.07
CA LEU A 253 -9.79 -13.77 9.43
C LEU A 253 -9.09 -13.09 8.25
N SER A 254 -8.45 -13.87 7.37
CA SER A 254 -7.81 -13.36 6.15
C SER A 254 -8.85 -12.85 5.15
N ILE A 255 -9.98 -13.54 5.03
CA ILE A 255 -11.09 -13.13 4.16
C ILE A 255 -11.67 -11.80 4.64
N GLU A 256 -11.98 -11.68 5.95
CA GLU A 256 -12.51 -10.44 6.52
C GLU A 256 -11.53 -9.27 6.38
N ALA A 257 -10.24 -9.49 6.65
CA ALA A 257 -9.21 -8.48 6.46
C ALA A 257 -9.14 -7.99 5.00
N ALA A 258 -9.22 -8.92 4.05
CA ALA A 258 -9.21 -8.58 2.63
C ALA A 258 -10.47 -7.81 2.21
N LEU A 259 -11.65 -8.23 2.68
CA LEU A 259 -12.92 -7.55 2.40
C LEU A 259 -12.93 -6.11 2.94
N ALA A 260 -12.52 -5.93 4.19
CA ALA A 260 -12.40 -4.60 4.78
C ALA A 260 -11.43 -3.72 3.98
N THR A 261 -10.28 -4.27 3.58
CA THR A 261 -9.28 -3.55 2.78
C THR A 261 -9.79 -3.16 1.40
N LEU A 262 -10.60 -4.00 0.75
CA LEU A 262 -11.13 -3.77 -0.59
C LEU A 262 -12.42 -2.93 -0.63
N SER A 263 -12.92 -2.48 0.52
CA SER A 263 -14.08 -1.60 0.59
C SER A 263 -13.87 -0.33 -0.25
N PRO A 264 -14.92 0.20 -0.89
CA PRO A 264 -14.83 1.40 -1.72
C PRO A 264 -14.22 2.59 -0.99
N SER A 265 -14.57 2.83 0.27
CA SER A 265 -14.02 3.91 1.10
C SER A 265 -12.51 3.82 1.33
N ARG A 266 -11.89 2.65 1.16
CA ARG A 266 -10.43 2.47 1.31
C ARG A 266 -9.63 2.78 0.05
N ARG A 267 -10.27 2.73 -1.12
CA ARG A 267 -9.56 2.88 -2.41
C ARG A 267 -8.77 4.19 -2.55
N PRO A 268 -9.32 5.37 -2.19
CA PRO A 268 -8.55 6.61 -2.27
C PRO A 268 -7.31 6.60 -1.37
N LEU A 269 -7.42 6.03 -0.17
CA LEU A 269 -6.30 5.94 0.76
C LEU A 269 -5.22 4.96 0.28
N HIS A 270 -5.59 3.82 -0.32
CA HIS A 270 -4.62 2.92 -0.96
C HIS A 270 -3.88 3.61 -2.11
N ALA A 271 -4.60 4.33 -2.97
CA ALA A 271 -4.00 5.10 -4.05
C ALA A 271 -3.01 6.15 -3.52
N GLU A 272 -3.36 6.82 -2.42
CA GLU A 272 -2.46 7.78 -1.76
C GLU A 272 -1.21 7.12 -1.18
N ARG A 273 -1.36 5.99 -0.49
CA ARG A 273 -0.23 5.22 0.05
C ARG A 273 0.73 4.76 -1.04
N ILE A 274 0.21 4.25 -2.16
CA ILE A 274 1.02 3.86 -3.31
C ILE A 274 1.77 5.07 -3.88
N ARG A 275 1.10 6.22 -4.07
CA ARG A 275 1.75 7.46 -4.53
C ARG A 275 2.85 7.91 -3.56
N SER A 276 2.59 7.84 -2.26
CA SER A 276 3.56 8.20 -1.22
C SER A 276 4.81 7.31 -1.27
N ILE A 277 4.64 5.99 -1.41
CA ILE A 277 5.76 5.04 -1.55
C ILE A 277 6.54 5.32 -2.84
N LYS A 278 5.88 5.59 -3.97
CA LYS A 278 6.55 5.95 -5.23
C LYS A 278 7.37 7.23 -5.07
N ALA A 279 6.81 8.27 -4.46
CA ALA A 279 7.51 9.54 -4.22
C ALA A 279 8.72 9.36 -3.28
N GLU A 280 8.57 8.60 -2.21
CA GLU A 280 9.68 8.28 -1.29
C GLU A 280 10.76 7.42 -1.97
N ARG A 281 10.39 6.48 -2.83
CA ARG A 281 11.34 5.70 -3.63
C ARG A 281 12.21 6.62 -4.50
N GLU A 282 11.61 7.54 -5.24
CA GLU A 282 12.36 8.46 -6.09
C GLU A 282 13.24 9.41 -5.25
N ARG A 283 12.73 9.94 -4.15
CA ARG A 283 13.48 10.77 -3.22
C ARG A 283 14.71 10.02 -2.64
N LEU A 284 14.46 8.82 -2.14
CA LEU A 284 15.51 8.00 -1.52
C LEU A 284 16.55 7.56 -2.57
N SER A 285 16.11 7.19 -3.77
CA SER A 285 16.97 6.85 -4.89
C SER A 285 17.95 8.00 -5.24
N ALA A 286 17.41 9.22 -5.42
CA ALA A 286 18.23 10.38 -5.75
C ALA A 286 19.23 10.71 -4.63
N ARG A 287 18.83 10.59 -3.36
CA ARG A 287 19.67 10.87 -2.20
C ARG A 287 20.77 9.82 -2.02
N LEU A 288 20.45 8.53 -2.16
CA LEU A 288 21.42 7.44 -2.03
C LEU A 288 22.44 7.42 -3.16
N ALA A 289 22.05 7.85 -4.36
CA ALA A 289 22.99 7.98 -5.49
C ALA A 289 24.13 9.00 -5.21
N ALA A 290 23.93 9.91 -4.27
CA ALA A 290 24.98 10.86 -3.84
C ALA A 290 25.92 10.30 -2.74
N SER A 291 25.65 9.10 -2.22
CA SER A 291 26.49 8.45 -1.21
C SER A 291 27.79 7.91 -1.84
N PRO A 292 28.96 8.16 -1.25
CA PRO A 292 30.24 7.72 -1.81
C PRO A 292 30.43 6.18 -1.81
N VAL A 293 29.63 5.44 -1.07
CA VAL A 293 29.68 3.96 -0.97
C VAL A 293 28.68 3.26 -1.88
N VAL A 294 27.84 4.02 -2.61
CA VAL A 294 26.84 3.50 -3.54
C VAL A 294 27.35 3.65 -4.96
N ARG A 295 27.51 2.54 -5.68
CA ARG A 295 27.93 2.54 -7.08
C ARG A 295 26.78 2.82 -8.02
N SER A 296 25.64 2.21 -7.76
CA SER A 296 24.42 2.43 -8.52
C SER A 296 23.17 2.21 -7.67
N VAL A 297 22.09 2.91 -8.03
CA VAL A 297 20.76 2.73 -7.45
C VAL A 297 19.80 2.34 -8.57
N ARG A 298 19.20 1.17 -8.47
CA ARG A 298 18.14 0.76 -9.39
C ARG A 298 16.79 1.05 -8.74
N SER A 299 16.14 2.10 -9.24
CA SER A 299 14.79 2.52 -8.85
C SER A 299 13.78 1.92 -9.82
N GLY A 300 13.56 0.63 -9.75
CA GLY A 300 12.63 -0.05 -10.65
C GLY A 300 11.15 0.16 -10.28
N GLY A 301 10.29 -0.76 -10.72
CA GLY A 301 8.84 -0.68 -10.53
C GLY A 301 8.29 -1.18 -9.18
N GLY A 302 9.15 -1.56 -8.21
CA GLY A 302 8.71 -2.10 -6.91
C GLY A 302 8.62 -1.07 -5.78
N ASN A 303 8.25 -1.53 -4.57
CA ASN A 303 8.34 -0.73 -3.34
C ASN A 303 9.70 -0.87 -2.65
N PHE A 304 10.76 -0.99 -3.44
CA PHE A 304 12.12 -1.18 -2.97
C PHE A 304 13.12 -0.60 -3.97
N LEU A 305 14.35 -0.41 -3.52
CA LEU A 305 15.53 -0.11 -4.33
C LEU A 305 16.48 -1.30 -4.30
N PHE A 306 17.22 -1.52 -5.39
CA PHE A 306 18.38 -2.39 -5.42
C PHE A 306 19.63 -1.53 -5.50
N LEU A 307 20.49 -1.62 -4.48
CA LEU A 307 21.69 -0.80 -4.31
C LEU A 307 22.90 -1.66 -4.60
N GLU A 308 23.68 -1.29 -5.62
CA GLU A 308 25.02 -1.84 -5.80
C GLU A 308 26.00 -0.98 -4.99
N VAL A 309 26.67 -1.60 -4.05
CA VAL A 309 27.58 -0.93 -3.10
C VAL A 309 28.97 -1.55 -3.17
N ASP A 310 29.99 -0.85 -2.64
CA ASP A 310 31.39 -1.30 -2.68
C ASP A 310 31.60 -2.62 -1.92
N ASP A 311 31.04 -2.71 -0.73
CA ASP A 311 31.05 -3.91 0.11
C ASP A 311 29.63 -4.18 0.64
N PRO A 312 28.84 -5.02 -0.05
CA PRO A 312 27.46 -5.30 0.34
C PRO A 312 27.33 -6.01 1.69
N GLU A 313 28.31 -6.85 2.06
CA GLU A 313 28.30 -7.56 3.34
C GLU A 313 28.60 -6.62 4.50
N ALA A 314 29.64 -5.80 4.39
CA ALA A 314 29.94 -4.79 5.39
C ALA A 314 28.81 -3.78 5.54
N MET A 315 28.16 -3.37 4.43
CA MET A 315 27.02 -2.47 4.48
C MET A 315 25.81 -3.13 5.16
N ALA A 316 25.48 -4.38 4.83
CA ALA A 316 24.39 -5.11 5.48
C ALA A 316 24.66 -5.27 6.99
N ASN A 317 25.89 -5.58 7.40
CA ASN A 317 26.29 -5.69 8.79
C ASN A 317 26.22 -4.33 9.52
N LYS A 318 26.62 -3.24 8.87
CA LYS A 318 26.49 -1.87 9.41
C LYS A 318 25.03 -1.50 9.67
N LEU A 319 24.16 -1.74 8.69
CA LEU A 319 22.71 -1.50 8.81
C LEU A 319 22.13 -2.34 9.93
N HIS A 320 22.50 -3.63 9.99
CA HIS A 320 22.09 -4.53 11.07
C HIS A 320 22.49 -3.99 12.46
N ALA A 321 23.72 -3.55 12.62
CA ALA A 321 24.19 -2.97 13.89
C ALA A 321 23.41 -1.70 14.31
N LEU A 322 22.82 -0.99 13.35
CA LEU A 322 21.93 0.15 13.57
C LEU A 322 20.45 -0.25 13.73
N GLY A 323 20.13 -1.55 13.81
CA GLY A 323 18.78 -2.05 13.91
C GLY A 323 17.98 -2.00 12.59
N ILE A 324 18.63 -1.72 11.46
CA ILE A 324 17.98 -1.62 10.13
C ILE A 324 18.17 -2.93 9.39
N ARG A 325 17.09 -3.64 9.13
CA ARG A 325 17.09 -4.90 8.40
C ARG A 325 16.91 -4.67 6.91
N VAL A 326 17.84 -5.19 6.11
CA VAL A 326 17.81 -5.14 4.65
C VAL A 326 17.96 -6.54 4.06
N ARG A 327 17.66 -6.72 2.78
CA ARG A 327 17.83 -7.99 2.12
C ARG A 327 19.18 -8.05 1.41
N PHE A 328 20.10 -8.82 1.96
CA PHE A 328 21.38 -9.18 1.36
C PHE A 328 21.43 -10.67 1.08
N ARG A 329 21.65 -11.05 -0.18
CA ARG A 329 21.78 -12.46 -0.62
C ARG A 329 22.87 -12.57 -1.68
N PRO A 330 24.12 -12.78 -1.28
CA PRO A 330 25.26 -12.81 -2.20
C PRO A 330 25.15 -13.95 -3.24
N SER A 331 24.53 -15.07 -2.91
CA SER A 331 24.33 -16.19 -3.83
C SER A 331 23.26 -15.94 -4.91
N ALA A 332 22.30 -15.05 -4.66
CA ALA A 332 21.19 -14.79 -5.56
C ALA A 332 21.35 -13.49 -6.33
N ALA A 333 21.94 -12.44 -5.72
CA ALA A 333 22.19 -11.15 -6.33
C ALA A 333 23.52 -10.60 -5.79
N PRO A 334 24.65 -11.08 -6.35
CA PRO A 334 25.97 -10.63 -5.91
C PRO A 334 26.16 -9.15 -6.18
N GLY A 335 26.81 -8.47 -5.23
CA GLY A 335 27.16 -7.04 -5.34
C GLY A 335 26.09 -6.06 -4.88
N GLY A 336 24.90 -6.52 -4.46
CA GLY A 336 23.83 -5.59 -4.12
C GLY A 336 23.06 -5.90 -2.83
N VAL A 337 22.41 -4.86 -2.33
CA VAL A 337 21.51 -4.90 -1.17
C VAL A 337 20.14 -4.39 -1.62
N ARG A 338 19.07 -5.16 -1.36
CA ARG A 338 17.70 -4.70 -1.58
C ARG A 338 17.18 -4.00 -0.34
N LEU A 339 16.75 -2.75 -0.52
CA LEU A 339 16.20 -1.87 0.49
C LEU A 339 14.72 -1.63 0.22
N THR A 340 13.84 -2.02 1.13
CA THR A 340 12.41 -1.69 1.06
C THR A 340 12.19 -0.20 1.36
N ILE A 341 11.22 0.43 0.72
CA ILE A 341 10.81 1.80 1.03
C ILE A 341 9.96 1.78 2.29
N GLY A 342 10.46 2.42 3.33
CA GLY A 342 9.79 2.58 4.62
C GLY A 342 9.01 3.90 4.72
N THR A 343 8.65 4.28 5.92
CA THR A 343 8.16 5.62 6.26
C THR A 343 9.27 6.66 6.07
N ALA A 344 8.91 7.95 6.00
CA ALA A 344 9.90 9.01 5.87
C ALA A 344 10.96 8.95 6.98
N ALA A 345 10.57 8.68 8.22
CA ALA A 345 11.50 8.57 9.37
C ALA A 345 12.44 7.37 9.23
N GLU A 346 11.94 6.20 8.82
CA GLU A 346 12.76 5.01 8.56
C GLU A 346 13.74 5.26 7.41
N ASN A 347 13.29 5.93 6.35
CA ASN A 347 14.13 6.28 5.21
C ASN A 347 15.22 7.30 5.57
N GLU A 348 14.96 8.26 6.49
CA GLU A 348 15.99 9.17 7.00
C GLU A 348 17.05 8.41 7.82
N ALA A 349 16.65 7.43 8.63
CA ALA A 349 17.61 6.57 9.34
C ALA A 349 18.53 5.80 8.36
N VAL A 350 17.97 5.32 7.23
CA VAL A 350 18.75 4.71 6.16
C VAL A 350 19.73 5.70 5.56
N LEU A 351 19.28 6.91 5.17
CA LEU A 351 20.16 7.94 4.59
C LEU A 351 21.33 8.27 5.53
N ALA A 352 21.05 8.43 6.82
CA ALA A 352 22.08 8.65 7.83
C ALA A 352 23.11 7.50 7.88
N ALA A 353 22.65 6.25 7.80
CA ALA A 353 23.52 5.07 7.77
C ALA A 353 24.42 5.03 6.53
N PHE A 354 23.97 5.55 5.39
CA PHE A 354 24.77 5.71 4.17
C PHE A 354 25.62 6.99 4.14
N GLY A 355 25.67 7.76 5.23
CA GLY A 355 26.47 9.00 5.33
C GLY A 355 25.89 10.17 4.55
N VAL A 356 24.62 10.10 4.18
CA VAL A 356 23.91 11.19 3.50
C VAL A 356 23.30 12.11 4.55
N ALA A 357 23.59 13.42 4.47
CA ALA A 357 23.08 14.39 5.44
C ALA A 357 21.53 14.43 5.43
N THR A 358 20.92 14.31 6.60
CA THR A 358 19.47 14.40 6.77
C THR A 358 19.12 15.86 7.06
N THR A 359 18.36 16.50 6.18
CA THR A 359 18.00 17.93 6.29
C THR A 359 16.50 18.17 6.43
N GLU A 360 15.69 17.16 6.26
CA GLU A 360 14.24 17.29 6.30
C GLU A 360 13.70 17.03 7.71
N LYS A 361 12.88 17.97 8.21
CA LYS A 361 12.07 17.76 9.41
C LYS A 361 11.06 16.63 9.13
N PRO A 362 10.67 15.83 10.13
CA PRO A 362 9.62 14.82 9.95
C PRO A 362 8.38 15.44 9.30
N GLY A 363 7.83 14.75 8.32
CA GLY A 363 6.59 15.17 7.64
C GLY A 363 5.42 15.19 8.61
N ARG A 364 4.54 16.20 8.47
CA ARG A 364 3.33 16.36 9.29
C ARG A 364 2.18 15.63 8.60
N ARG A 365 2.18 14.31 8.69
CA ARG A 365 1.17 13.44 8.08
C ARG A 365 0.53 12.54 9.12
N ALA A 366 -0.79 12.38 9.02
CA ALA A 366 -1.54 11.40 9.80
C ALA A 366 -2.64 10.77 8.96
N GLU A 367 -3.04 9.57 9.32
CA GLU A 367 -4.13 8.85 8.66
C GLU A 367 -4.83 7.91 9.63
N VAL A 368 -6.13 7.70 9.41
CA VAL A 368 -6.96 6.78 10.18
C VAL A 368 -8.00 6.10 9.30
N VAL A 369 -8.38 4.92 9.73
CA VAL A 369 -9.59 4.23 9.32
C VAL A 369 -10.48 4.13 10.55
N ARG A 370 -11.74 4.54 10.43
CA ARG A 370 -12.73 4.49 11.50
C ARG A 370 -13.99 3.83 10.96
N ASP A 371 -14.35 2.70 11.56
CA ASP A 371 -15.56 1.96 11.23
C ASP A 371 -16.49 1.94 12.43
N THR A 372 -17.74 2.38 12.22
CA THR A 372 -18.85 2.26 13.16
C THR A 372 -19.95 1.40 12.55
N LYS A 373 -21.09 1.31 13.20
CA LYS A 373 -22.27 0.67 12.59
C LYS A 373 -22.94 1.56 11.54
N GLU A 374 -22.68 2.86 11.59
CA GLU A 374 -23.33 3.91 10.80
C GLU A 374 -22.44 4.40 9.67
N THR A 375 -21.11 4.44 9.90
CA THR A 375 -20.15 4.99 8.94
C THR A 375 -18.87 4.14 8.83
N LYS A 376 -18.26 4.11 7.63
CA LYS A 376 -16.92 3.58 7.39
C LYS A 376 -16.09 4.66 6.73
N ILE A 377 -15.10 5.16 7.44
CA ILE A 377 -14.33 6.32 7.04
C ILE A 377 -12.85 5.96 6.89
N ALA A 378 -12.23 6.51 5.84
CA ALA A 378 -10.79 6.51 5.67
C ALA A 378 -10.33 7.95 5.41
N VAL A 379 -9.43 8.47 6.24
CA VAL A 379 -8.91 9.82 6.08
C VAL A 379 -7.39 9.84 6.19
N ALA A 380 -6.74 10.65 5.34
CA ALA A 380 -5.32 10.99 5.43
C ALA A 380 -5.13 12.48 5.21
N VAL A 381 -4.29 13.08 6.03
CA VAL A 381 -3.91 14.49 5.99
C VAL A 381 -2.38 14.59 5.88
N ASP A 382 -1.89 15.45 4.98
CA ASP A 382 -0.46 15.80 4.89
C ASP A 382 -0.34 17.34 4.82
N LEU A 383 0.11 17.94 5.90
CA LEU A 383 0.20 19.40 6.06
C LEU A 383 1.39 20.02 5.31
N ASP A 384 2.28 19.21 4.78
CA ASP A 384 3.49 19.65 4.08
C ASP A 384 3.38 19.50 2.55
N ARG A 385 2.25 18.98 2.02
CA ARG A 385 1.95 18.84 0.60
C ARG A 385 0.61 19.50 0.26
N ALA A 386 0.48 20.11 -0.92
CA ALA A 386 -0.77 20.75 -1.37
C ALA A 386 -1.69 19.79 -2.16
N ALA A 387 -1.24 18.59 -2.44
CA ALA A 387 -1.97 17.56 -3.21
C ALA A 387 -1.52 16.15 -2.80
N PRO A 388 -2.37 15.11 -2.97
CA PRO A 388 -3.68 15.15 -3.61
C PRO A 388 -4.77 15.75 -2.73
N ARG A 389 -5.90 16.09 -3.35
CA ARG A 389 -7.17 16.35 -2.67
C ARG A 389 -8.20 15.43 -3.30
N CYS A 390 -8.76 14.53 -2.50
CA CYS A 390 -9.74 13.56 -2.93
C CYS A 390 -10.74 13.36 -1.80
N VAL A 391 -11.95 13.89 -1.94
CA VAL A 391 -12.99 13.84 -0.92
C VAL A 391 -14.23 13.20 -1.53
N ASP A 392 -14.79 12.22 -0.82
CA ASP A 392 -16.02 11.50 -1.18
C ASP A 392 -16.73 11.08 0.10
N THR A 393 -17.66 11.91 0.57
CA THR A 393 -18.48 11.64 1.76
C THR A 393 -19.87 11.10 1.42
N GLY A 394 -20.19 11.02 0.13
CA GLY A 394 -21.53 10.75 -0.36
C GLY A 394 -22.48 11.96 -0.30
N VAL A 395 -22.03 13.12 0.22
CA VAL A 395 -22.76 14.39 0.25
C VAL A 395 -21.99 15.42 -0.58
N PRO A 396 -22.32 15.61 -1.86
CA PRO A 396 -21.50 16.37 -2.81
C PRO A 396 -21.18 17.81 -2.38
N PHE A 397 -22.09 18.47 -1.68
CA PHE A 397 -21.83 19.81 -1.17
C PHE A 397 -20.79 19.79 -0.04
N PHE A 398 -20.80 18.79 0.82
CA PHE A 398 -19.81 18.67 1.88
C PHE A 398 -18.44 18.26 1.34
N ASP A 399 -18.40 17.41 0.29
CA ASP A 399 -17.17 17.10 -0.44
C ASP A 399 -16.51 18.38 -0.97
N HIS A 400 -17.31 19.25 -1.59
CA HIS A 400 -16.84 20.56 -2.04
C HIS A 400 -16.34 21.42 -0.87
N MET A 401 -17.03 21.44 0.28
CA MET A 401 -16.60 22.22 1.45
C MET A 401 -15.26 21.74 2.01
N LEU A 402 -15.06 20.43 2.14
CA LEU A 402 -13.78 19.87 2.63
C LEU A 402 -12.64 20.07 1.61
N ASP A 403 -12.92 19.99 0.30
CA ASP A 403 -11.94 20.36 -0.73
C ASP A 403 -11.54 21.84 -0.63
N GLN A 404 -12.50 22.75 -0.36
CA GLN A 404 -12.20 24.17 -0.11
C GLN A 404 -11.28 24.34 1.11
N VAL A 405 -11.53 23.62 2.21
CA VAL A 405 -10.66 23.66 3.40
C VAL A 405 -9.24 23.26 3.02
N ALA A 406 -9.07 22.14 2.34
CA ALA A 406 -7.76 21.63 1.94
C ALA A 406 -7.06 22.55 0.92
N ALA A 407 -7.80 23.05 -0.09
CA ALA A 407 -7.28 23.96 -1.11
C ALA A 407 -6.78 25.28 -0.51
N HIS A 408 -7.60 25.94 0.31
CA HIS A 408 -7.25 27.21 0.96
C HIS A 408 -6.28 27.01 2.13
N GLY A 409 -6.33 25.85 2.79
CA GLY A 409 -5.38 25.41 3.80
C GLY A 409 -3.99 25.09 3.23
N GLY A 410 -3.92 24.75 1.94
CA GLY A 410 -2.67 24.42 1.24
C GLY A 410 -2.09 23.08 1.67
N PHE A 411 -2.95 22.11 2.02
CA PHE A 411 -2.53 20.78 2.43
C PHE A 411 -3.25 19.67 1.62
N ALA A 412 -2.67 18.48 1.61
CA ALA A 412 -3.27 17.32 0.98
C ALA A 412 -4.32 16.68 1.91
N LEU A 413 -5.46 16.31 1.33
CA LEU A 413 -6.56 15.62 2.01
C LEU A 413 -7.08 14.48 1.14
N THR A 414 -7.07 13.28 1.68
CA THR A 414 -7.82 12.15 1.15
C THR A 414 -8.85 11.75 2.20
N LEU A 415 -10.15 11.80 1.88
CA LEU A 415 -11.23 11.42 2.78
C LEU A 415 -12.31 10.69 1.99
N ALA A 416 -12.70 9.52 2.45
CA ALA A 416 -13.83 8.79 1.90
C ALA A 416 -14.69 8.22 3.02
N CYS A 417 -16.01 8.25 2.84
CA CYS A 417 -17.00 7.76 3.77
C CYS A 417 -18.04 6.89 3.05
N GLU A 418 -18.36 5.75 3.64
CA GLU A 418 -19.57 4.99 3.36
C GLU A 418 -20.48 5.13 4.59
N GLY A 419 -21.50 5.96 4.52
CA GLY A 419 -22.44 6.23 5.62
C GLY A 419 -23.86 5.79 5.31
N ASP A 420 -24.72 5.81 6.31
CA ASP A 420 -26.13 5.43 6.28
C ASP A 420 -27.03 6.57 5.74
N LEU A 421 -26.65 7.12 4.58
CA LEU A 421 -27.34 8.26 3.94
C LEU A 421 -28.82 8.01 3.62
N ASP A 422 -29.26 6.75 3.64
CA ASP A 422 -30.67 6.38 3.53
C ASP A 422 -31.50 6.86 4.74
N ILE A 423 -30.86 7.12 5.88
CA ILE A 423 -31.47 7.71 7.07
C ILE A 423 -31.41 9.23 6.94
N ASP A 424 -30.22 9.79 7.04
CA ASP A 424 -29.91 11.20 6.73
C ASP A 424 -28.39 11.42 6.59
N ALA A 425 -27.96 12.67 6.42
CA ALA A 425 -26.54 12.98 6.29
C ALA A 425 -25.82 13.24 7.62
N HIS A 426 -26.52 13.24 8.76
CA HIS A 426 -25.99 13.69 10.04
C HIS A 426 -24.74 12.89 10.47
N HIS A 427 -24.88 11.56 10.54
CA HIS A 427 -23.79 10.68 10.97
C HIS A 427 -22.57 10.80 10.08
N SER A 428 -22.78 10.83 8.75
CA SER A 428 -21.68 10.99 7.79
C SER A 428 -20.93 12.30 7.96
N LEU A 429 -21.63 13.42 8.13
CA LEU A 429 -21.04 14.77 8.26
C LEU A 429 -20.29 14.91 9.59
N GLU A 430 -20.91 14.46 10.70
CA GLU A 430 -20.30 14.52 12.02
C GLU A 430 -19.07 13.65 12.11
N ASP A 431 -19.17 12.38 11.73
CA ASP A 431 -18.09 11.41 11.82
C ASP A 431 -16.91 11.76 10.91
N CYS A 432 -17.18 12.29 9.71
CA CYS A 432 -16.13 12.82 8.84
C CYS A 432 -15.41 14.02 9.49
N ALA A 433 -16.15 14.94 10.11
CA ALA A 433 -15.55 16.09 10.80
C ALA A 433 -14.69 15.65 12.01
N ILE A 434 -15.16 14.68 12.78
CA ILE A 434 -14.41 14.10 13.89
C ILE A 434 -13.13 13.42 13.40
N ALA A 435 -13.22 12.56 12.38
CA ALA A 435 -12.07 11.85 11.83
C ALA A 435 -11.04 12.82 11.25
N PHE A 436 -11.49 13.79 10.45
CA PHE A 436 -10.62 14.81 9.85
C PHE A 436 -9.93 15.68 10.90
N GLY A 437 -10.67 16.20 11.88
CA GLY A 437 -10.11 17.02 12.95
C GLY A 437 -9.11 16.26 13.82
N SER A 438 -9.38 14.99 14.11
CA SER A 438 -8.45 14.12 14.85
C SER A 438 -7.13 13.95 14.09
N GLU A 439 -7.18 13.74 12.77
CA GLU A 439 -5.97 13.55 11.97
C GLU A 439 -5.21 14.87 11.76
N LEU A 440 -5.87 16.01 11.67
CA LEU A 440 -5.21 17.32 11.75
C LEU A 440 -4.43 17.46 13.06
N SER A 441 -5.04 17.11 14.20
CA SER A 441 -4.39 17.16 15.50
C SER A 441 -3.19 16.21 15.59
N ARG A 442 -3.32 15.00 15.07
CA ARG A 442 -2.23 14.00 15.06
C ARG A 442 -1.06 14.42 14.14
N ALA A 443 -1.36 15.00 12.98
CA ALA A 443 -0.34 15.51 12.05
C ALA A 443 0.49 16.65 12.66
N LEU A 444 -0.09 17.41 13.61
CA LEU A 444 0.60 18.49 14.32
C LEU A 444 1.51 17.98 15.45
N ALA A 445 1.41 16.72 15.83
CA ALA A 445 2.19 16.09 16.90
C ALA A 445 2.20 16.92 18.21
N ASP A 446 3.37 17.33 18.67
CA ASP A 446 3.55 18.14 19.88
C ASP A 446 3.27 19.65 19.67
N ARG A 447 2.92 20.04 18.42
CA ARG A 447 2.68 21.44 18.02
C ARG A 447 3.89 22.37 18.15
N SER A 448 5.09 21.84 18.20
CA SER A 448 6.31 22.65 18.22
C SER A 448 6.51 23.34 16.88
N GLY A 449 6.93 24.61 16.91
CA GLY A 449 7.29 25.38 15.73
C GLY A 449 6.14 25.69 14.79
N ILE A 450 4.89 25.76 15.26
CA ILE A 450 3.72 26.20 14.47
C ILE A 450 3.35 27.66 14.77
N GLY A 451 2.64 28.30 13.83
CA GLY A 451 2.12 29.66 14.01
C GLY A 451 1.01 29.78 15.07
N ARG A 452 0.35 28.65 15.41
CA ARG A 452 -0.70 28.48 16.41
C ARG A 452 -2.02 29.23 16.11
N PHE A 453 -1.98 30.45 15.57
CA PHE A 453 -3.13 31.32 15.39
C PHE A 453 -3.42 31.59 13.91
N GLY A 454 -4.71 31.89 13.57
CA GLY A 454 -5.11 32.23 12.21
C GLY A 454 -6.41 33.05 12.14
N PHE A 455 -6.67 33.72 11.00
CA PHE A 455 -7.68 34.77 10.77
C PHE A 455 -8.40 34.64 9.40
N SER A 456 -9.27 35.59 8.98
CA SER A 456 -10.36 35.38 8.02
C SER A 456 -10.55 36.36 6.84
N LEU A 457 -11.59 36.15 5.99
CA LEU A 457 -11.82 36.76 4.67
C LEU A 457 -13.30 36.98 4.31
N PRO A 458 -13.64 37.97 3.39
CA PRO A 458 -14.95 38.12 2.76
C PRO A 458 -15.15 37.23 1.52
N MET A 459 -16.40 36.99 1.13
CA MET A 459 -16.82 36.31 -0.10
C MET A 459 -18.11 36.94 -0.63
N ASP A 460 -18.02 37.68 -1.73
CA ASP A 460 -19.10 38.46 -2.33
C ASP A 460 -19.86 39.31 -1.28
N GLU A 461 -21.19 39.12 -1.14
CA GLU A 461 -22.03 39.78 -0.12
C GLU A 461 -21.88 39.22 1.28
N THR A 462 -21.12 38.12 1.41
CA THR A 462 -20.93 37.39 2.66
C THR A 462 -19.60 37.74 3.31
N GLU A 463 -19.64 37.91 4.62
CA GLU A 463 -18.44 38.10 5.43
C GLU A 463 -18.34 36.96 6.48
N ALA A 464 -17.24 36.21 6.45
CA ALA A 464 -16.94 35.15 7.41
C ALA A 464 -15.64 35.42 8.17
N HIS A 465 -15.70 35.44 9.49
CA HIS A 465 -14.56 35.53 10.38
C HIS A 465 -14.33 34.17 11.06
N VAL A 466 -13.14 33.61 10.90
CA VAL A 466 -12.76 32.36 11.57
C VAL A 466 -11.47 32.59 12.34
N LEU A 467 -11.52 32.39 13.64
CA LEU A 467 -10.38 32.46 14.54
C LEU A 467 -10.04 31.05 15.02
N ILE A 468 -8.76 30.69 14.98
CA ILE A 468 -8.27 29.39 15.45
C ILE A 468 -7.19 29.62 16.49
N ASP A 469 -7.26 28.88 17.59
CA ASP A 469 -6.17 28.71 18.55
C ASP A 469 -5.93 27.19 18.80
N LEU A 470 -4.82 26.68 18.31
CA LEU A 470 -4.39 25.29 18.49
C LEU A 470 -3.85 25.06 19.90
N SER A 471 -4.63 25.41 20.92
CA SER A 471 -4.26 25.46 22.34
C SER A 471 -4.31 24.12 23.07
N GLY A 472 -4.72 23.03 22.42
CA GLY A 472 -4.93 21.74 23.07
C GLY A 472 -6.25 21.67 23.88
N ARG A 473 -7.04 22.75 23.91
CA ARG A 473 -8.32 22.86 24.65
C ARG A 473 -9.46 23.14 23.68
N PRO A 474 -10.42 22.22 23.54
CA PRO A 474 -11.54 22.39 22.64
C PRO A 474 -12.48 23.52 23.13
N TYR A 475 -12.88 24.38 22.20
CA TYR A 475 -13.94 25.35 22.41
C TYR A 475 -14.52 25.80 21.06
N SER A 476 -15.84 25.80 20.91
CA SER A 476 -16.50 26.22 19.69
C SER A 476 -17.46 27.36 19.93
N VAL A 477 -17.34 28.41 19.13
CA VAL A 477 -18.33 29.50 19.02
C VAL A 477 -18.76 29.59 17.58
N PHE A 478 -20.05 29.58 17.33
CA PHE A 478 -20.63 29.81 16.01
C PHE A 478 -21.72 30.85 16.10
N ASP A 479 -21.51 32.01 15.45
CA ASP A 479 -22.42 33.15 15.37
C ASP A 479 -22.79 33.37 13.90
N GLY A 480 -23.96 32.90 13.52
CA GLY A 480 -24.50 32.96 12.17
C GLY A 480 -25.81 32.20 12.04
N GLU A 481 -26.71 32.71 11.22
CA GLU A 481 -28.02 32.14 10.95
C GLU A 481 -28.17 31.75 9.49
N PHE A 482 -28.87 30.66 9.23
CA PHE A 482 -29.22 30.17 7.89
C PHE A 482 -30.73 30.22 7.73
N ALA A 483 -31.20 30.79 6.60
CA ALA A 483 -32.61 30.88 6.29
C ALA A 483 -33.17 29.61 5.65
N ALA A 484 -32.40 28.96 4.79
CA ALA A 484 -32.75 27.70 4.16
C ALA A 484 -32.38 26.52 5.06
N SER A 485 -33.20 25.48 5.13
CA SER A 485 -32.91 24.26 5.87
C SER A 485 -31.85 23.39 5.20
N HIS A 486 -31.69 23.50 3.89
CA HIS A 486 -30.77 22.66 3.12
C HIS A 486 -30.12 23.43 1.95
N ILE A 487 -28.91 23.00 1.57
CA ILE A 487 -28.22 23.36 0.32
C ILE A 487 -27.97 22.03 -0.40
N GLY A 488 -28.79 21.74 -1.41
CA GLY A 488 -28.80 20.39 -1.99
C GLY A 488 -29.18 19.34 -0.93
N ALA A 489 -28.37 18.32 -0.76
CA ALA A 489 -28.53 17.27 0.27
C ALA A 489 -27.89 17.66 1.61
N TYR A 490 -27.27 18.82 1.75
CA TYR A 490 -26.57 19.27 2.95
C TYR A 490 -27.50 20.07 3.87
N PRO A 491 -27.82 19.59 5.10
CA PRO A 491 -28.58 20.38 6.07
C PRO A 491 -27.74 21.54 6.60
N THR A 492 -28.26 22.77 6.52
CA THR A 492 -27.50 23.97 6.92
C THR A 492 -27.16 24.02 8.41
N GLU A 493 -27.97 23.41 9.27
CA GLU A 493 -27.71 23.26 10.71
C GLU A 493 -26.40 22.50 10.98
N MET A 494 -26.01 21.58 10.07
CA MET A 494 -24.78 20.83 10.18
C MET A 494 -23.53 21.69 10.06
N THR A 495 -23.61 22.89 9.48
CA THR A 495 -22.47 23.81 9.46
C THR A 495 -21.96 24.11 10.87
N ARG A 496 -22.86 24.49 11.77
CA ARG A 496 -22.49 24.72 13.18
C ARG A 496 -21.97 23.45 13.85
N HIS A 497 -22.61 22.32 13.57
CA HIS A 497 -22.25 21.02 14.16
C HIS A 497 -20.86 20.55 13.71
N VAL A 498 -20.56 20.65 12.41
CA VAL A 498 -19.25 20.33 11.85
C VAL A 498 -18.13 21.15 12.50
N PHE A 499 -18.29 22.48 12.64
CA PHE A 499 -17.28 23.32 13.30
C PHE A 499 -17.10 22.99 14.79
N ARG A 500 -18.17 22.55 15.48
CA ARG A 500 -18.08 22.05 16.84
C ARG A 500 -17.28 20.74 16.89
N SER A 501 -17.60 19.78 16.03
CA SER A 501 -16.91 18.49 15.95
C SER A 501 -15.43 18.65 15.59
N LEU A 502 -15.11 19.59 14.68
CA LEU A 502 -13.73 19.97 14.39
C LEU A 502 -13.01 20.56 15.61
N ALA A 503 -13.64 21.48 16.34
CA ALA A 503 -13.04 22.09 17.54
C ALA A 503 -12.72 21.02 18.59
N ASP A 504 -13.67 20.12 18.84
CA ASP A 504 -13.54 19.05 19.83
C ASP A 504 -12.44 18.05 19.42
N SER A 505 -12.44 17.57 18.17
CA SER A 505 -11.51 16.55 17.67
C SER A 505 -10.09 17.09 17.42
N MET A 506 -9.95 18.32 16.94
CA MET A 506 -8.66 19.01 16.81
C MET A 506 -8.08 19.44 18.17
N ARG A 507 -8.89 19.45 19.23
CA ARG A 507 -8.55 20.05 20.53
C ARG A 507 -8.10 21.50 20.37
N ALA A 508 -8.93 22.30 19.68
CA ALA A 508 -8.67 23.69 19.34
C ALA A 508 -9.84 24.59 19.73
N ALA A 509 -9.57 25.86 20.00
CA ALA A 509 -10.63 26.85 20.04
C ALA A 509 -10.90 27.34 18.61
N ILE A 510 -12.14 27.24 18.15
CA ILE A 510 -12.59 27.68 16.83
C ILE A 510 -13.78 28.61 17.03
N HIS A 511 -13.64 29.87 16.62
CA HIS A 511 -14.71 30.87 16.64
C HIS A 511 -15.06 31.24 15.21
N VAL A 512 -16.32 31.04 14.83
CA VAL A 512 -16.87 31.39 13.52
C VAL A 512 -17.95 32.45 13.70
N ARG A 513 -17.87 33.50 12.90
CA ARG A 513 -18.93 34.48 12.75
C ARG A 513 -19.17 34.69 11.27
N VAL A 514 -20.44 34.63 10.84
CA VAL A 514 -20.81 34.79 9.44
C VAL A 514 -22.07 35.62 9.29
N VAL A 515 -22.03 36.56 8.33
CA VAL A 515 -23.17 37.39 7.92
C VAL A 515 -23.24 37.40 6.40
N GLY A 516 -24.45 37.47 5.84
CA GLY A 516 -24.71 37.47 4.38
C GLY A 516 -26.13 37.05 4.08
N ASP A 517 -26.54 37.16 2.83
CA ASP A 517 -27.90 36.87 2.39
C ASP A 517 -28.06 35.46 1.82
N ASN A 518 -27.02 34.91 1.17
CA ASN A 518 -27.05 33.62 0.50
C ASN A 518 -26.45 32.54 1.41
N ASP A 519 -27.23 31.54 1.77
CA ASP A 519 -26.80 30.46 2.68
C ASP A 519 -25.70 29.56 2.11
N HIS A 520 -25.67 29.36 0.77
CA HIS A 520 -24.56 28.69 0.08
C HIS A 520 -23.27 29.48 0.28
N HIS A 521 -23.27 30.79 0.00
CA HIS A 521 -22.10 31.66 0.18
C HIS A 521 -21.67 31.73 1.66
N LYS A 522 -22.62 31.82 2.60
CA LYS A 522 -22.30 31.80 4.05
C LYS A 522 -21.58 30.50 4.44
N THR A 523 -22.10 29.36 4.02
CA THR A 523 -21.48 28.08 4.34
C THR A 523 -20.10 27.99 3.70
N GLU A 524 -19.99 28.24 2.39
CA GLU A 524 -18.71 28.18 1.67
C GLU A 524 -17.68 29.16 2.23
N ALA A 525 -18.06 30.38 2.57
CA ALA A 525 -17.18 31.36 3.20
C ALA A 525 -16.61 30.88 4.54
N CYS A 526 -17.42 30.21 5.37
CA CYS A 526 -16.95 29.61 6.63
C CYS A 526 -15.84 28.58 6.39
N PHE A 527 -16.03 27.66 5.44
CA PHE A 527 -15.04 26.60 5.17
C PHE A 527 -13.77 27.15 4.49
N LYS A 528 -13.89 28.11 3.56
CA LYS A 528 -12.74 28.81 2.95
C LYS A 528 -11.96 29.60 4.00
N ALA A 529 -12.64 30.37 4.84
CA ALA A 529 -12.01 31.14 5.90
C ALA A 529 -11.32 30.22 6.93
N PHE A 530 -11.95 29.10 7.28
CA PHE A 530 -11.32 28.07 8.11
C PHE A 530 -10.05 27.51 7.50
N GLY A 531 -10.05 27.13 6.21
CA GLY A 531 -8.87 26.67 5.51
C GLY A 531 -7.73 27.70 5.54
N ARG A 532 -8.03 28.98 5.31
CA ARG A 532 -7.04 30.09 5.36
C ARG A 532 -6.51 30.31 6.78
N ALA A 533 -7.37 30.32 7.76
CA ALA A 533 -7.00 30.44 9.17
C ALA A 533 -6.13 29.24 9.61
N LEU A 534 -6.53 28.05 9.21
CA LEU A 534 -5.76 26.83 9.48
C LEU A 534 -4.37 26.88 8.86
N ARG A 535 -4.25 27.33 7.60
CA ARG A 535 -2.95 27.50 6.93
C ARG A 535 -1.98 28.39 7.73
N GLN A 536 -2.48 29.47 8.32
CA GLN A 536 -1.67 30.35 9.16
C GLN A 536 -1.31 29.67 10.48
N ALA A 537 -2.29 29.03 11.11
CA ALA A 537 -2.10 28.37 12.40
C ALA A 537 -1.12 27.19 12.35
N VAL A 538 -1.09 26.42 11.25
CA VAL A 538 -0.19 25.29 11.07
C VAL A 538 1.13 25.65 10.38
N ALA A 539 1.33 26.89 9.93
CA ALA A 539 2.57 27.33 9.32
C ALA A 539 3.75 27.09 10.26
N ARG A 540 4.87 26.62 9.74
CA ARG A 540 6.09 26.45 10.54
C ARG A 540 6.68 27.81 10.87
N ASP A 541 6.85 28.10 12.16
CA ASP A 541 7.40 29.36 12.69
C ASP A 541 8.42 29.04 13.79
N GLY A 542 9.64 28.73 13.37
CA GLY A 542 10.73 28.33 14.26
C GLY A 542 10.65 26.89 14.77
N ASP A 543 11.24 26.64 15.94
CA ASP A 543 11.34 25.32 16.59
C ASP A 543 10.77 25.32 18.02
N ALA A 544 10.40 26.50 18.55
CA ALA A 544 9.91 26.62 19.92
C ALA A 544 8.43 26.25 20.02
N LEU A 545 8.04 25.71 21.17
CA LEU A 545 6.63 25.54 21.50
C LEU A 545 5.99 26.93 21.70
N PRO A 546 4.96 27.33 20.92
CA PRO A 546 4.36 28.67 21.01
C PRO A 546 3.46 28.80 22.24
N SER A 547 4.01 28.59 23.42
CA SER A 547 3.29 28.62 24.71
C SER A 547 4.17 29.12 25.84
N THR A 548 3.72 30.13 26.54
CA THR A 548 4.39 30.63 27.77
C THR A 548 4.26 29.67 28.95
N LYS A 549 3.36 28.66 28.85
CA LYS A 549 3.15 27.64 29.88
C LYS A 549 4.02 26.39 29.67
N GLY A 550 4.79 26.30 28.57
CA GLY A 550 5.61 25.15 28.23
C GLY A 550 4.81 23.89 27.80
N VAL A 551 3.49 24.00 27.65
CA VAL A 551 2.57 22.95 27.17
C VAL A 551 1.46 23.56 26.32
N LEU A 552 0.93 22.76 25.37
CA LEU A 552 -0.26 23.06 24.57
C LEU A 552 -1.26 21.90 24.64
#